data_5433476ddb489acb9401e8f78046c81e
#
_entry.id   5433476ddb489acb9401e8f78046c81e
#
_cell.length_a   1.000
_cell.length_b   1.000
_cell.length_c   1.000
_cell.angle_alpha   90.00
_cell.angle_beta   90.00
_cell.angle_gamma   90.00
#
_symmetry.space_group_name_H-M   'P 1'
#
loop_
_entity.id
_entity.type
_entity.pdbx_description
1 polymer ?
#
loop_
_entity_poly.entity_id
_entity_poly.type
_entity_poly.pdbx_seq_one_letter_code
_entity_poly.pdbx_strand_id
1 'polypeptide(L)'
;PSAGRTVMLFTSEAESEDQHNRVQRLLNHGLRFLESQDLHLAQSLLLVSDTSGQSVFESSDFTELAILQYMDLVLPKRIRTVDMPDELDIRTYEDSLHSDLVRALDCSYVDTLDCPALRGLRSTDDVITGHQAIGHFDPGLWSIAYRANQAVGAVLINPSTKPSQAELVYIGIGPDARGKGWGRTLLQHGIRMAAERKLGTLSLAVDIANSPALKLYDSLGFVPTGRRRAVIRSIRGMQES
;
A
#
# COMPACT_ATOMS: atom_id res chain seq x y z
N PRO A 1 17.17 -5.42 2.95
CA PRO A 1 16.44 -4.22 3.31
C PRO A 1 15.65 -3.73 2.12
N SER A 2 14.38 -3.43 2.33
CA SER A 2 13.53 -2.84 1.30
C SER A 2 13.68 -1.32 1.34
N ALA A 3 13.40 -0.65 0.23
CA ALA A 3 13.33 0.80 0.18
C ALA A 3 12.33 1.32 1.23
N GLY A 4 12.48 2.58 1.67
CA GLY A 4 11.60 3.18 2.68
C GLY A 4 11.78 2.63 4.08
N ARG A 5 13.01 2.22 4.44
CA ARG A 5 13.41 1.74 5.80
C ARG A 5 12.52 0.62 6.34
N THR A 6 12.02 -0.22 5.44
CA THR A 6 11.18 -1.39 5.78
C THR A 6 11.89 -2.67 5.38
N VAL A 7 11.69 -3.74 6.14
CA VAL A 7 12.09 -5.09 5.75
C VAL A 7 10.88 -6.00 5.70
N MET A 8 10.77 -6.77 4.61
CA MET A 8 9.82 -7.85 4.50
C MET A 8 10.50 -9.14 4.98
N LEU A 9 9.86 -9.85 5.89
CA LEU A 9 10.34 -11.13 6.44
C LEU A 9 9.44 -12.26 5.97
N PHE A 10 10.08 -13.39 5.67
CA PHE A 10 9.42 -14.61 5.30
C PHE A 10 10.01 -15.76 6.13
N THR A 11 9.15 -16.64 6.60
CA THR A 11 9.55 -17.85 7.33
C THR A 11 9.05 -19.07 6.59
N SER A 12 9.70 -20.22 6.81
CA SER A 12 9.12 -21.51 6.43
C SER A 12 7.96 -21.87 7.37
N GLU A 13 7.03 -22.66 6.88
CA GLU A 13 6.00 -23.28 7.71
C GLU A 13 6.67 -24.18 8.76
N ALA A 14 6.08 -24.24 9.94
CA ALA A 14 6.53 -25.09 11.04
C ALA A 14 5.45 -26.15 11.33
N GLU A 15 5.77 -27.41 11.03
CA GLU A 15 4.86 -28.56 11.17
C GLU A 15 4.95 -29.23 12.55
N SER A 16 5.94 -28.85 13.38
CA SER A 16 6.16 -29.37 14.73
C SER A 16 6.62 -28.27 15.67
N GLU A 17 6.46 -28.51 16.97
CA GLU A 17 6.90 -27.60 18.03
C GLU A 17 8.41 -27.33 17.97
N ASP A 18 9.23 -28.37 17.66
CA ASP A 18 10.68 -28.19 17.50
C ASP A 18 11.02 -27.28 16.30
N GLN A 19 10.33 -27.44 15.17
CA GLN A 19 10.49 -26.55 14.02
C GLN A 19 10.04 -25.14 14.35
N HIS A 20 8.90 -24.98 15.04
CA HIS A 20 8.42 -23.68 15.52
C HIS A 20 9.48 -22.97 16.35
N ASN A 21 10.03 -23.65 17.35
CA ASN A 21 11.08 -23.11 18.21
C ASN A 21 12.38 -22.75 17.46
N ARG A 22 12.71 -23.49 16.39
CA ARG A 22 13.87 -23.17 15.54
C ARG A 22 13.60 -21.94 14.69
N VAL A 23 12.44 -21.86 14.04
CA VAL A 23 12.05 -20.70 13.20
C VAL A 23 12.00 -19.43 14.04
N GLN A 24 11.40 -19.50 15.23
CA GLN A 24 11.36 -18.37 16.17
C GLN A 24 12.77 -17.90 16.58
N ARG A 25 13.69 -18.84 16.92
CA ARG A 25 15.07 -18.48 17.25
C ARG A 25 15.81 -17.83 16.10
N LEU A 26 15.61 -18.31 14.86
CA LEU A 26 16.21 -17.74 13.66
C LEU A 26 15.64 -16.35 13.37
N LEU A 27 14.32 -16.18 13.50
CA LEU A 27 13.65 -14.89 13.34
C LEU A 27 14.19 -13.87 14.35
N ASN A 28 14.26 -14.23 15.64
CA ASN A 28 14.78 -13.36 16.69
C ASN A 28 16.28 -13.03 16.51
N HIS A 29 17.08 -13.97 15.97
CA HIS A 29 18.46 -13.70 15.63
C HIS A 29 18.57 -12.69 14.46
N GLY A 30 17.77 -12.88 13.42
CA GLY A 30 17.70 -11.96 12.29
C GLY A 30 17.25 -10.56 12.72
N LEU A 31 16.23 -10.46 13.58
CA LEU A 31 15.74 -9.18 14.10
C LEU A 31 16.83 -8.39 14.85
N ARG A 32 17.61 -9.05 15.72
CA ARG A 32 18.76 -8.40 16.39
C ARG A 32 19.80 -7.86 15.41
N PHE A 33 20.06 -8.57 14.31
CA PHE A 33 20.92 -8.05 13.25
C PHE A 33 20.31 -6.82 12.57
N LEU A 34 19.00 -6.83 12.31
CA LEU A 34 18.28 -5.73 11.67
C LEU A 34 18.20 -4.48 12.55
N GLU A 35 18.24 -4.60 13.88
CA GLU A 35 18.31 -3.48 14.83
C GLU A 35 19.56 -2.60 14.64
N SER A 36 20.65 -3.17 14.11
CA SER A 36 21.87 -2.44 13.77
C SER A 36 21.81 -1.73 12.40
N GLN A 37 20.75 -1.98 11.63
CA GLN A 37 20.55 -1.38 10.31
C GLN A 37 19.66 -0.13 10.41
N ASP A 38 19.70 0.71 9.38
CA ASP A 38 18.83 1.90 9.31
C ASP A 38 17.42 1.50 8.83
N LEU A 39 16.73 0.68 9.66
CA LEU A 39 15.39 0.18 9.42
C LEU A 39 14.44 0.64 10.54
N HIS A 40 13.20 0.94 10.18
CA HIS A 40 12.17 1.38 11.12
C HIS A 40 11.08 0.32 11.33
N LEU A 41 10.80 -0.48 10.30
CA LEU A 41 9.67 -1.40 10.29
C LEU A 41 10.07 -2.76 9.74
N ALA A 42 9.75 -3.83 10.48
CA ALA A 42 9.68 -5.19 9.97
C ALA A 42 8.22 -5.58 9.74
N GLN A 43 7.97 -6.27 8.63
CA GLN A 43 6.62 -6.74 8.30
C GLN A 43 6.65 -8.12 7.66
N SER A 44 5.53 -8.84 7.77
CA SER A 44 5.28 -10.09 7.07
C SER A 44 3.85 -10.19 6.60
N LEU A 45 3.62 -10.98 5.56
CA LEU A 45 2.30 -11.28 4.98
C LEU A 45 2.06 -12.79 5.06
N LEU A 46 1.21 -13.20 5.97
CA LEU A 46 0.88 -14.59 6.23
C LEU A 46 -0.40 -14.99 5.51
N LEU A 47 -0.56 -16.28 5.18
CA LEU A 47 -1.88 -16.82 4.88
C LEU A 47 -2.77 -16.65 6.12
N VAL A 48 -4.04 -16.30 5.94
CA VAL A 48 -4.98 -16.16 7.06
C VAL A 48 -5.15 -17.49 7.82
N SER A 49 -4.96 -18.61 7.13
CA SER A 49 -5.00 -19.96 7.69
C SER A 49 -3.70 -20.41 8.37
N ASP A 50 -2.59 -19.66 8.21
CA ASP A 50 -1.29 -19.99 8.80
C ASP A 50 -1.23 -19.57 10.27
N THR A 51 -1.81 -20.39 11.15
CA THR A 51 -1.81 -20.16 12.60
C THR A 51 -0.44 -20.41 13.22
N SER A 52 0.37 -21.30 12.65
CA SER A 52 1.73 -21.58 13.12
C SER A 52 2.66 -20.39 12.85
N GLY A 53 2.65 -19.86 11.62
CA GLY A 53 3.39 -18.66 11.28
C GLY A 53 2.95 -17.47 12.12
N GLN A 54 1.63 -17.28 12.33
CA GLN A 54 1.12 -16.25 13.21
C GLN A 54 1.73 -16.34 14.61
N SER A 55 1.71 -17.52 15.22
CA SER A 55 2.26 -17.74 16.57
C SER A 55 3.77 -17.46 16.64
N VAL A 56 4.55 -17.82 15.59
CA VAL A 56 6.00 -17.50 15.51
C VAL A 56 6.22 -15.98 15.53
N PHE A 57 5.46 -15.22 14.72
CA PHE A 57 5.61 -13.77 14.66
C PHE A 57 5.12 -13.10 15.94
N GLU A 58 3.99 -13.51 16.53
CA GLU A 58 3.49 -13.01 17.81
C GLU A 58 4.49 -13.24 18.95
N SER A 59 5.10 -14.43 19.02
CA SER A 59 6.16 -14.76 19.99
C SER A 59 7.46 -13.98 19.77
N SER A 60 7.57 -13.24 18.68
CA SER A 60 8.68 -12.36 18.32
C SER A 60 8.28 -10.88 18.30
N ASP A 61 7.26 -10.51 19.09
CA ASP A 61 6.76 -9.15 19.30
C ASP A 61 6.18 -8.47 18.04
N PHE A 62 5.71 -9.26 17.05
CA PHE A 62 4.91 -8.73 15.98
C PHE A 62 3.45 -8.61 16.41
N THR A 63 2.80 -7.55 15.95
CA THR A 63 1.36 -7.34 16.13
C THR A 63 0.65 -7.42 14.80
N GLU A 64 -0.62 -7.88 14.82
CA GLU A 64 -1.46 -7.82 13.63
C GLU A 64 -1.71 -6.35 13.25
N LEU A 65 -1.42 -6.01 12.00
CA LEU A 65 -1.74 -4.72 11.43
C LEU A 65 -3.15 -4.71 10.84
N ALA A 66 -3.43 -5.67 9.98
CA ALA A 66 -4.68 -5.78 9.25
C ALA A 66 -4.83 -7.15 8.56
N ILE A 67 -6.05 -7.50 8.20
CA ILE A 67 -6.31 -8.51 7.17
C ILE A 67 -6.49 -7.78 5.84
N LEU A 68 -5.58 -8.03 4.89
CA LEU A 68 -5.60 -7.42 3.57
C LEU A 68 -6.38 -8.29 2.58
N GLN A 69 -7.38 -7.70 1.92
CA GLN A 69 -8.06 -8.28 0.77
C GLN A 69 -7.29 -7.90 -0.50
N TYR A 70 -6.80 -8.89 -1.23
CA TYR A 70 -6.26 -8.70 -2.57
C TYR A 70 -7.40 -8.72 -3.58
N MET A 71 -7.34 -7.81 -4.55
CA MET A 71 -8.35 -7.68 -5.59
C MET A 71 -7.69 -7.38 -6.94
N ASP A 72 -8.28 -7.88 -8.02
CA ASP A 72 -7.82 -7.67 -9.39
C ASP A 72 -8.93 -7.08 -10.26
N LEU A 73 -8.55 -6.19 -11.16
CA LEU A 73 -9.39 -5.65 -12.22
C LEU A 73 -8.77 -5.97 -13.59
N VAL A 74 -9.52 -6.61 -14.47
CA VAL A 74 -9.15 -6.70 -15.89
C VAL A 74 -9.35 -5.34 -16.53
N LEU A 75 -8.27 -4.75 -17.04
CA LEU A 75 -8.31 -3.41 -17.59
C LEU A 75 -9.08 -3.36 -18.93
N PRO A 76 -9.86 -2.31 -19.18
CA PRO A 76 -10.68 -2.21 -20.37
C PRO A 76 -9.82 -1.99 -21.61
N LYS A 77 -10.11 -2.72 -22.69
CA LYS A 77 -9.46 -2.50 -24.00
C LYS A 77 -9.88 -1.19 -24.67
N ARG A 78 -11.07 -0.70 -24.35
CA ARG A 78 -11.60 0.60 -24.84
C ARG A 78 -11.55 1.60 -23.71
N ILE A 79 -10.77 2.63 -23.89
CA ILE A 79 -10.59 3.70 -22.92
C ILE A 79 -11.79 4.63 -23.03
N ARG A 80 -12.46 4.86 -21.91
CA ARG A 80 -13.51 5.87 -21.78
C ARG A 80 -12.93 7.13 -21.18
N THR A 81 -13.42 8.28 -21.61
CA THR A 81 -13.14 9.55 -20.94
C THR A 81 -13.68 9.49 -19.50
N VAL A 82 -12.92 10.05 -18.57
CA VAL A 82 -13.36 10.24 -17.19
C VAL A 82 -13.92 11.66 -17.10
N ASP A 83 -15.17 11.77 -16.67
CA ASP A 83 -15.76 13.07 -16.40
C ASP A 83 -15.06 13.69 -15.18
N MET A 84 -14.42 14.83 -15.40
CA MET A 84 -13.69 15.55 -14.37
C MET A 84 -14.58 16.60 -13.75
N PRO A 85 -14.79 16.59 -12.42
CA PRO A 85 -15.45 17.70 -11.74
C PRO A 85 -14.66 19.00 -11.91
N ASP A 86 -15.34 20.13 -12.13
CA ASP A 86 -14.71 21.45 -12.35
C ASP A 86 -13.76 21.87 -11.22
N GLU A 87 -14.05 21.44 -9.99
CA GLU A 87 -13.23 21.74 -8.82
C GLU A 87 -11.98 20.85 -8.67
N LEU A 88 -11.86 19.79 -9.48
CA LEU A 88 -10.80 18.77 -9.36
C LEU A 88 -9.84 18.87 -10.53
N ASP A 89 -8.59 19.21 -10.25
CA ASP A 89 -7.49 19.16 -11.19
C ASP A 89 -6.60 17.94 -10.87
N ILE A 90 -6.19 17.18 -11.88
CA ILE A 90 -5.30 16.01 -11.71
C ILE A 90 -4.07 16.22 -12.57
N ARG A 91 -2.90 16.24 -11.91
CA ARG A 91 -1.60 16.43 -12.56
C ARG A 91 -0.77 15.16 -12.43
N THR A 92 -0.13 14.77 -13.54
CA THR A 92 0.86 13.69 -13.52
C THR A 92 2.06 14.10 -12.66
N TYR A 93 2.56 13.14 -11.89
CA TYR A 93 3.73 13.37 -11.03
C TYR A 93 4.99 13.62 -11.86
N GLU A 94 5.76 14.57 -11.41
CA GLU A 94 7.15 14.85 -11.79
C GLU A 94 7.92 15.27 -10.53
N ASP A 95 9.24 15.20 -10.56
CA ASP A 95 10.07 15.46 -9.37
C ASP A 95 9.86 16.86 -8.78
N SER A 96 9.52 17.85 -9.59
CA SER A 96 9.17 19.20 -9.15
C SER A 96 7.92 19.24 -8.25
N LEU A 97 7.05 18.23 -8.32
CA LEU A 97 5.82 18.10 -7.54
C LEU A 97 5.98 17.19 -6.31
N HIS A 98 7.22 16.80 -5.94
CA HIS A 98 7.45 15.90 -4.82
C HIS A 98 6.84 16.43 -3.50
N SER A 99 7.02 17.70 -3.19
CA SER A 99 6.43 18.32 -2.00
C SER A 99 4.89 18.31 -2.00
N ASP A 100 4.27 18.38 -3.18
CA ASP A 100 2.83 18.28 -3.32
C ASP A 100 2.36 16.84 -3.13
N LEU A 101 3.12 15.85 -3.61
CA LEU A 101 2.84 14.44 -3.35
C LEU A 101 2.91 14.13 -1.86
N VAL A 102 3.97 14.58 -1.15
CA VAL A 102 4.07 14.44 0.31
C VAL A 102 2.83 15.02 0.99
N ARG A 103 2.43 16.24 0.64
CA ARG A 103 1.23 16.90 1.19
C ARG A 103 -0.05 16.12 0.88
N ALA A 104 -0.19 15.59 -0.32
CA ALA A 104 -1.35 14.78 -0.71
C ALA A 104 -1.47 13.51 0.11
N LEU A 105 -0.35 12.81 0.36
CA LEU A 105 -0.33 11.62 1.20
C LEU A 105 -0.63 11.98 2.66
N ASP A 106 0.05 12.96 3.23
CA ASP A 106 -0.14 13.39 4.62
C ASP A 106 -1.59 13.77 4.91
N CYS A 107 -2.21 14.58 4.04
CA CYS A 107 -3.59 14.96 4.23
C CYS A 107 -4.55 13.77 4.10
N SER A 108 -4.26 12.80 3.24
CA SER A 108 -5.11 11.62 3.05
C SER A 108 -4.97 10.58 4.17
N TYR A 109 -3.88 10.61 4.94
CA TYR A 109 -3.72 9.76 6.13
C TYR A 109 -4.54 10.25 7.33
N VAL A 110 -5.06 11.47 7.31
CA VAL A 110 -5.97 11.95 8.37
C VAL A 110 -7.23 11.11 8.33
N ASP A 111 -7.58 10.50 9.47
CA ASP A 111 -8.74 9.60 9.62
C ASP A 111 -8.79 8.49 8.56
N THR A 112 -7.63 7.92 8.20
CA THR A 112 -7.56 6.79 7.29
C THR A 112 -8.13 5.53 7.94
N LEU A 113 -8.85 4.74 7.13
CA LEU A 113 -9.31 3.39 7.49
C LEU A 113 -8.41 2.30 6.89
N ASP A 114 -7.37 2.68 6.15
CA ASP A 114 -6.43 1.74 5.56
C ASP A 114 -5.19 1.64 6.44
N CYS A 115 -5.05 0.52 7.17
CA CYS A 115 -3.92 0.25 8.05
C CYS A 115 -3.54 1.43 8.98
N PRO A 116 -4.47 1.98 9.79
CA PRO A 116 -4.24 3.21 10.55
C PRO A 116 -3.05 3.13 11.52
N ALA A 117 -2.67 1.93 11.97
CA ALA A 117 -1.53 1.70 12.85
C ALA A 117 -0.15 1.94 12.18
N LEU A 118 -0.09 2.10 10.85
CA LEU A 118 1.14 2.49 10.15
C LEU A 118 1.47 3.98 10.29
N ARG A 119 0.50 4.80 10.71
CA ARG A 119 0.68 6.25 10.81
C ARG A 119 1.77 6.59 11.83
N GLY A 120 2.72 7.41 11.42
CA GLY A 120 3.82 7.88 12.26
C GLY A 120 4.99 6.89 12.45
N LEU A 121 4.90 5.66 11.94
CA LEU A 121 6.00 4.70 12.02
C LEU A 121 7.15 5.02 11.04
N ARG A 122 6.89 5.79 10.00
CA ARG A 122 7.85 6.20 8.97
C ARG A 122 7.53 7.61 8.49
N SER A 123 8.53 8.30 7.94
CA SER A 123 8.30 9.56 7.23
C SER A 123 7.52 9.31 5.93
N THR A 124 6.82 10.32 5.44
CA THR A 124 6.09 10.20 4.16
C THR A 124 7.05 10.03 2.99
N ASP A 125 8.27 10.58 3.06
CA ASP A 125 9.34 10.32 2.07
C ASP A 125 9.76 8.84 2.06
N ASP A 126 9.89 8.19 3.22
CA ASP A 126 10.17 6.75 3.30
C ASP A 126 9.02 5.92 2.69
N VAL A 127 7.77 6.33 2.91
CA VAL A 127 6.60 5.69 2.31
C VAL A 127 6.62 5.82 0.79
N ILE A 128 6.89 7.03 0.26
CA ILE A 128 7.00 7.28 -1.18
C ILE A 128 8.14 6.44 -1.77
N THR A 129 9.31 6.42 -1.13
CA THR A 129 10.45 5.59 -1.54
C THR A 129 10.07 4.10 -1.56
N GLY A 130 9.30 3.65 -0.56
CA GLY A 130 8.76 2.30 -0.52
C GLY A 130 7.82 2.01 -1.69
N HIS A 131 6.93 2.93 -2.04
CA HIS A 131 6.03 2.79 -3.19
C HIS A 131 6.79 2.78 -4.51
N GLN A 132 7.84 3.59 -4.68
CA GLN A 132 8.70 3.57 -5.87
C GLN A 132 9.41 2.22 -6.08
N ALA A 133 9.68 1.50 -5.00
CA ALA A 133 10.38 0.21 -5.06
C ALA A 133 9.47 -0.99 -5.39
N ILE A 134 8.15 -0.80 -5.43
CA ILE A 134 7.20 -1.86 -5.81
C ILE A 134 7.13 -1.94 -7.33
N GLY A 135 7.47 -3.10 -7.89
CA GLY A 135 7.47 -3.33 -9.33
C GLY A 135 8.45 -2.42 -10.10
N HIS A 136 7.95 -1.72 -11.10
CA HIS A 136 8.73 -0.76 -11.90
C HIS A 136 8.14 0.65 -11.71
N PHE A 137 8.89 1.55 -11.12
CA PHE A 137 8.45 2.92 -10.97
C PHE A 137 8.31 3.62 -12.32
N ASP A 138 7.10 4.13 -12.60
CA ASP A 138 6.78 4.95 -13.77
C ASP A 138 6.08 6.23 -13.29
N PRO A 139 6.78 7.38 -13.21
CA PRO A 139 6.17 8.64 -12.76
C PRO A 139 4.96 9.06 -13.61
N GLY A 140 4.90 8.63 -14.88
CA GLY A 140 3.77 8.87 -15.77
C GLY A 140 2.50 8.09 -15.41
N LEU A 141 2.53 7.19 -14.42
CA LEU A 141 1.38 6.47 -13.84
C LEU A 141 1.07 6.93 -12.41
N TRP A 142 1.74 7.96 -11.93
CA TRP A 142 1.45 8.61 -10.67
C TRP A 142 0.75 9.93 -10.90
N SER A 143 -0.28 10.24 -10.14
CA SER A 143 -1.00 11.50 -10.26
C SER A 143 -1.40 12.06 -8.92
N ILE A 144 -1.37 13.38 -8.83
CA ILE A 144 -1.78 14.18 -7.68
C ILE A 144 -3.07 14.91 -8.01
N ALA A 145 -4.04 14.82 -7.11
CA ALA A 145 -5.30 15.52 -7.20
C ALA A 145 -5.23 16.86 -6.45
N TYR A 146 -5.68 17.93 -7.08
CA TYR A 146 -5.69 19.28 -6.53
C TYR A 146 -7.12 19.85 -6.47
N ARG A 147 -7.35 20.65 -5.44
CA ARG A 147 -8.50 21.54 -5.30
C ARG A 147 -7.99 22.94 -5.00
N ALA A 148 -8.39 23.93 -5.79
CA ALA A 148 -7.93 25.31 -5.63
C ALA A 148 -6.39 25.41 -5.46
N ASN A 149 -5.63 24.69 -6.29
CA ASN A 149 -4.16 24.54 -6.26
C ASN A 149 -3.58 23.92 -4.97
N GLN A 150 -4.38 23.32 -4.11
CA GLN A 150 -3.92 22.54 -2.96
C GLN A 150 -3.98 21.07 -3.27
N ALA A 151 -2.90 20.34 -3.02
CA ALA A 151 -2.86 18.89 -3.15
C ALA A 151 -3.76 18.24 -2.10
N VAL A 152 -4.76 17.47 -2.54
CA VAL A 152 -5.81 16.87 -1.69
C VAL A 152 -5.88 15.34 -1.79
N GLY A 153 -5.07 14.72 -2.63
CA GLY A 153 -5.02 13.28 -2.78
C GLY A 153 -4.06 12.84 -3.87
N ALA A 154 -3.87 11.54 -4.00
CA ALA A 154 -3.02 10.96 -5.03
C ALA A 154 -3.50 9.56 -5.43
N VAL A 155 -3.14 9.13 -6.65
CA VAL A 155 -3.20 7.76 -7.14
C VAL A 155 -1.85 7.38 -7.71
N LEU A 156 -1.30 6.25 -7.22
CA LEU A 156 0.03 5.78 -7.57
C LEU A 156 -0.10 4.34 -8.10
N ILE A 157 0.34 4.13 -9.34
CA ILE A 157 0.29 2.83 -10.00
C ILE A 157 1.68 2.50 -10.54
N ASN A 158 2.14 1.28 -10.31
CA ASN A 158 3.40 0.79 -10.87
C ASN A 158 3.15 -0.44 -11.74
N PRO A 159 3.77 -0.53 -12.92
CA PRO A 159 3.88 -1.79 -13.64
C PRO A 159 4.52 -2.87 -12.76
N SER A 160 3.90 -4.04 -12.70
CA SER A 160 4.43 -5.18 -11.96
C SER A 160 5.63 -5.81 -12.68
N THR A 161 6.42 -6.60 -11.96
CA THR A 161 7.43 -7.48 -12.57
C THR A 161 6.83 -8.59 -13.42
N LYS A 162 5.53 -8.87 -13.24
CA LYS A 162 4.79 -9.82 -14.08
C LYS A 162 4.32 -9.11 -15.37
N PRO A 163 4.45 -9.76 -16.54
CA PRO A 163 4.04 -9.16 -17.80
C PRO A 163 2.58 -8.71 -17.81
N SER A 164 2.32 -7.53 -18.38
CA SER A 164 0.96 -6.97 -18.56
C SER A 164 0.15 -6.77 -17.27
N GLN A 165 0.82 -6.69 -16.12
CA GLN A 165 0.18 -6.41 -14.82
C GLN A 165 0.68 -5.10 -14.26
N ALA A 166 -0.19 -4.43 -13.49
CA ALA A 166 0.15 -3.27 -12.69
C ALA A 166 -0.39 -3.43 -11.25
N GLU A 167 0.16 -2.67 -10.35
CA GLU A 167 -0.26 -2.61 -8.96
C GLU A 167 -0.65 -1.18 -8.59
N LEU A 168 -1.87 -1.02 -8.06
CA LEU A 168 -2.29 0.21 -7.40
C LEU A 168 -1.61 0.22 -6.03
N VAL A 169 -0.46 0.89 -5.96
CA VAL A 169 0.36 0.91 -4.74
C VAL A 169 -0.16 1.90 -3.70
N TYR A 170 -0.93 2.89 -4.16
CA TYR A 170 -1.59 3.85 -3.27
C TYR A 170 -2.76 4.56 -3.96
N ILE A 171 -3.81 4.83 -3.19
CA ILE A 171 -4.84 5.83 -3.48
C ILE A 171 -5.38 6.43 -2.20
N GLY A 172 -5.45 7.75 -2.13
CA GLY A 172 -5.99 8.44 -0.97
C GLY A 172 -6.54 9.82 -1.31
N ILE A 173 -7.55 10.24 -0.54
CA ILE A 173 -8.18 11.57 -0.62
C ILE A 173 -8.31 12.11 0.80
N GLY A 174 -7.88 13.35 1.00
CA GLY A 174 -7.99 14.07 2.27
C GLY A 174 -9.44 14.27 2.73
N PRO A 175 -9.70 14.42 4.04
CA PRO A 175 -11.03 14.47 4.63
C PRO A 175 -11.96 15.51 3.97
N ASP A 176 -11.48 16.71 3.72
CA ASP A 176 -12.26 17.83 3.14
C ASP A 176 -12.68 17.61 1.68
N ALA A 177 -12.08 16.61 1.04
CA ALA A 177 -12.35 16.20 -0.34
C ALA A 177 -13.14 14.89 -0.44
N ARG A 178 -13.35 14.17 0.69
CA ARG A 178 -14.15 12.93 0.74
C ARG A 178 -15.63 13.20 0.52
N GLY A 179 -16.39 12.15 0.15
CA GLY A 179 -17.85 12.23 -0.03
C GLY A 179 -18.30 12.91 -1.33
N LYS A 180 -17.41 13.47 -2.14
CA LYS A 180 -17.71 14.18 -3.40
C LYS A 180 -17.55 13.32 -4.65
N GLY A 181 -17.30 12.02 -4.50
CA GLY A 181 -17.03 11.12 -5.63
C GLY A 181 -15.60 11.19 -6.19
N TRP A 182 -14.76 12.10 -5.70
CA TRP A 182 -13.41 12.36 -6.25
C TRP A 182 -12.46 11.16 -6.14
N GLY A 183 -12.59 10.32 -5.10
CA GLY A 183 -11.85 9.06 -5.02
C GLY A 183 -12.15 8.12 -6.19
N ARG A 184 -13.42 8.07 -6.63
CA ARG A 184 -13.83 7.32 -7.82
C ARG A 184 -13.22 7.90 -9.09
N THR A 185 -13.33 9.23 -9.27
CA THR A 185 -12.76 9.93 -10.42
C THR A 185 -11.25 9.68 -10.51
N LEU A 186 -10.55 9.82 -9.38
CA LEU A 186 -9.10 9.60 -9.30
C LEU A 186 -8.70 8.15 -9.64
N LEU A 187 -9.46 7.15 -9.13
CA LEU A 187 -9.22 5.75 -9.46
C LEU A 187 -9.51 5.45 -10.93
N GLN A 188 -10.60 5.98 -11.48
CA GLN A 188 -10.93 5.84 -12.90
C GLN A 188 -9.85 6.50 -13.79
N HIS A 189 -9.29 7.63 -13.38
CA HIS A 189 -8.15 8.25 -14.05
C HIS A 189 -6.93 7.32 -14.05
N GLY A 190 -6.58 6.72 -12.90
CA GLY A 190 -5.49 5.73 -12.81
C GLY A 190 -5.73 4.50 -13.66
N ILE A 191 -6.95 3.94 -13.66
CA ILE A 191 -7.35 2.81 -14.51
C ILE A 191 -7.16 3.17 -16.00
N ARG A 192 -7.56 4.38 -16.40
CA ARG A 192 -7.38 4.88 -17.75
C ARG A 192 -5.90 4.94 -18.14
N MET A 193 -5.07 5.55 -17.30
CA MET A 193 -3.62 5.65 -17.56
C MET A 193 -2.97 4.28 -17.71
N ALA A 194 -3.32 3.32 -16.84
CA ALA A 194 -2.81 1.95 -16.92
C ALA A 194 -3.25 1.24 -18.22
N ALA A 195 -4.51 1.43 -18.64
CA ALA A 195 -5.03 0.89 -19.88
C ALA A 195 -4.35 1.50 -21.13
N GLU A 196 -4.05 2.82 -21.11
CA GLU A 196 -3.29 3.51 -22.19
C GLU A 196 -1.88 2.96 -22.34
N ARG A 197 -1.26 2.46 -21.25
CA ARG A 197 0.02 1.75 -21.25
C ARG A 197 -0.10 0.29 -21.70
N LYS A 198 -1.31 -0.15 -22.13
CA LYS A 198 -1.61 -1.52 -22.57
C LYS A 198 -1.37 -2.59 -21.49
N LEU A 199 -1.48 -2.21 -20.24
CA LEU A 199 -1.51 -3.15 -19.13
C LEU A 199 -2.85 -3.90 -19.14
N GLY A 200 -2.85 -5.17 -18.76
CA GLY A 200 -4.04 -6.04 -18.86
C GLY A 200 -4.79 -6.19 -17.53
N THR A 201 -4.07 -6.08 -16.42
CA THR A 201 -4.65 -6.26 -15.07
C THR A 201 -4.10 -5.20 -14.12
N LEU A 202 -4.97 -4.65 -13.28
CA LEU A 202 -4.61 -3.80 -12.15
C LEU A 202 -4.96 -4.53 -10.86
N SER A 203 -3.95 -4.82 -10.03
CA SER A 203 -4.09 -5.47 -8.74
C SER A 203 -3.97 -4.46 -7.60
N LEU A 204 -4.59 -4.76 -6.46
CA LEU A 204 -4.45 -3.98 -5.23
C LEU A 204 -4.56 -4.86 -3.99
N ALA A 205 -4.14 -4.33 -2.85
CA ALA A 205 -4.44 -4.86 -1.52
C ALA A 205 -5.10 -3.75 -0.69
N VAL A 206 -6.11 -4.10 0.11
CA VAL A 206 -6.87 -3.16 0.94
C VAL A 206 -7.21 -3.79 2.28
N ASP A 207 -7.15 -3.01 3.35
CA ASP A 207 -7.61 -3.43 4.68
C ASP A 207 -9.11 -3.77 4.62
N ILE A 208 -9.50 -4.96 5.10
CA ILE A 208 -10.92 -5.37 5.15
C ILE A 208 -11.77 -4.46 6.04
N ALA A 209 -11.16 -3.71 6.94
CA ALA A 209 -11.84 -2.70 7.75
C ALA A 209 -12.20 -1.44 6.94
N ASN A 210 -11.54 -1.20 5.79
CA ASN A 210 -11.79 -0.06 4.93
C ASN A 210 -13.01 -0.30 4.01
N SER A 211 -14.20 -0.38 4.62
CA SER A 211 -15.46 -0.63 3.91
C SER A 211 -15.76 0.37 2.79
N PRO A 212 -15.46 1.69 2.90
CA PRO A 212 -15.66 2.62 1.79
C PRO A 212 -14.81 2.30 0.57
N ALA A 213 -13.53 1.93 0.77
CA ALA A 213 -12.63 1.57 -0.33
C ALA A 213 -13.07 0.24 -0.97
N LEU A 214 -13.42 -0.78 -0.18
CA LEU A 214 -13.94 -2.04 -0.71
C LEU A 214 -15.17 -1.83 -1.60
N LYS A 215 -16.15 -1.02 -1.16
CA LYS A 215 -17.33 -0.67 -1.96
C LYS A 215 -16.95 0.06 -3.26
N LEU A 216 -15.96 0.94 -3.20
CA LEU A 216 -15.48 1.65 -4.38
C LEU A 216 -14.87 0.67 -5.39
N TYR A 217 -13.97 -0.22 -4.96
CA TYR A 217 -13.32 -1.20 -5.82
C TYR A 217 -14.33 -2.18 -6.42
N ASP A 218 -15.23 -2.74 -5.62
CA ASP A 218 -16.29 -3.63 -6.08
C ASP A 218 -17.16 -2.96 -7.16
N SER A 219 -17.58 -1.69 -6.93
CA SER A 219 -18.40 -0.91 -7.87
C SER A 219 -17.70 -0.56 -9.19
N LEU A 220 -16.37 -0.70 -9.26
CA LEU A 220 -15.56 -0.53 -10.47
C LEU A 220 -15.17 -1.85 -11.12
N GLY A 221 -15.61 -2.99 -10.55
CA GLY A 221 -15.44 -4.31 -11.12
C GLY A 221 -14.15 -5.01 -10.68
N PHE A 222 -13.51 -4.57 -9.61
CA PHE A 222 -12.45 -5.37 -8.97
C PHE A 222 -13.06 -6.62 -8.35
N VAL A 223 -12.39 -7.75 -8.50
CA VAL A 223 -12.80 -9.04 -7.95
C VAL A 223 -11.80 -9.52 -6.89
N PRO A 224 -12.26 -10.05 -5.75
CA PRO A 224 -11.39 -10.61 -4.72
C PRO A 224 -10.58 -11.81 -5.23
N THR A 225 -9.28 -11.87 -4.93
CA THR A 225 -8.38 -12.96 -5.32
C THR A 225 -7.75 -13.71 -4.16
N GLY A 226 -7.77 -13.14 -2.96
CA GLY A 226 -7.25 -13.80 -1.78
C GLY A 226 -7.11 -12.85 -0.59
N ARG A 227 -6.69 -13.39 0.55
CA ARG A 227 -6.43 -12.60 1.76
C ARG A 227 -5.07 -12.92 2.34
N ARG A 228 -4.47 -11.92 3.00
CA ARG A 228 -3.26 -12.09 3.80
C ARG A 228 -3.43 -11.37 5.13
N ARG A 229 -2.84 -11.95 6.17
CA ARG A 229 -2.65 -11.28 7.47
C ARG A 229 -1.36 -10.52 7.41
N ALA A 230 -1.42 -9.20 7.55
CA ALA A 230 -0.25 -8.36 7.69
C ALA A 230 0.11 -8.27 9.18
N VAL A 231 1.37 -8.57 9.50
CA VAL A 231 1.91 -8.39 10.85
C VAL A 231 3.12 -7.47 10.79
N ILE A 232 3.28 -6.63 11.81
CA ILE A 232 4.34 -5.62 11.86
C ILE A 232 5.04 -5.62 13.22
N ARG A 233 6.31 -5.20 13.21
CA ARG A 233 7.10 -4.87 14.39
C ARG A 233 7.93 -3.62 14.13
N SER A 234 7.90 -2.63 15.02
CA SER A 234 8.86 -1.53 15.01
C SER A 234 10.25 -2.07 15.34
N ILE A 235 11.28 -1.70 14.55
CA ILE A 235 12.67 -2.11 14.77
C ILE A 235 13.39 -1.11 15.67
N ARG A 236 13.09 0.19 15.53
CA ARG A 236 13.54 1.23 16.46
C ARG A 236 12.44 1.49 17.47
N GLY A 237 12.77 1.46 18.77
CA GLY A 237 11.87 1.92 19.81
C GLY A 237 11.31 3.30 19.43
N MET A 238 10.00 3.50 19.54
CA MET A 238 9.39 4.82 19.34
C MET A 238 10.14 5.80 20.22
N GLN A 239 10.88 6.74 19.63
CA GLN A 239 11.28 7.93 20.34
C GLN A 239 9.99 8.71 20.52
N GLU A 240 9.50 8.71 21.75
CA GLU A 240 8.46 9.64 22.17
C GLU A 240 8.98 11.06 21.89
N SER A 241 8.32 11.76 20.99
CA SER A 241 8.50 13.18 20.71
C SER A 241 7.32 13.95 21.24
#